data_8cc6a61987862e6d94b41fb04a17e795
#
_entry.id   8cc6a61987862e6d94b41fb04a17e795
#
_cell.length_a   1.000
_cell.length_b   1.000
_cell.length_c   1.000
_cell.angle_alpha   90.00
_cell.angle_beta   90.00
_cell.angle_gamma   90.00
#
_symmetry.space_group_name_H-M   'P 1'
#
loop_
_entity.id
_entity.type
_entity.pdbx_description
1 polymer ?
#
loop_
_entity_poly.entity_id
_entity_poly.type
_entity_poly.pdbx_seq_one_letter_code
_entity_poly.pdbx_strand_id
1 'polypeptide(L)'
;QLDMKLFHRTNQGLHLTPAGQVIYRHAKYLFSYSRNAIAEARAAASLSEKTFCIGSSLLNPCKPFMDLWYKVNASFPGYRLHIVPFEDDHQGILTEISSLGKKFDFLIGVCDSALWLDRCNFLPLGTYQHCISMSREHRLASKKRLRIEDLYGETLMMVKQGDSDTVDAIRAEILKHPQIHIADAPQFYDIEVFNQCEQSQNLMVTIECWKDVHPALVTLPVDWDHPIPYGILYAKEPDADVTHFIETVKKAQEKNM
;
A
#
# COMPACT_ATOMS: atom_id res chain seq x y z
N GLN A 1 -12.65 -3.04 36.25
CA GLN A 1 -12.88 -1.58 36.27
C GLN A 1 -11.57 -0.90 35.99
N LEU A 2 -11.57 0.09 35.09
CA LEU A 2 -10.34 0.71 34.57
C LEU A 2 -10.06 2.02 35.31
N ASP A 3 -10.23 2.22 36.53
CA ASP A 3 -9.99 3.42 37.38
C ASP A 3 -9.56 4.72 36.65
N MET A 4 -10.06 4.90 35.42
CA MET A 4 -9.81 6.05 34.54
C MET A 4 -11.05 6.44 33.74
N LYS A 5 -11.20 7.74 33.49
CA LYS A 5 -12.28 8.25 32.63
C LYS A 5 -11.86 8.12 31.17
N LEU A 6 -12.67 7.40 30.35
CA LEU A 6 -12.45 7.24 28.92
C LEU A 6 -13.18 8.31 28.10
N PHE A 7 -14.20 8.95 28.67
CA PHE A 7 -15.01 9.97 28.01
C PHE A 7 -15.15 11.21 28.91
N HIS A 8 -15.28 12.37 28.27
CA HIS A 8 -15.74 13.62 28.90
C HIS A 8 -16.91 14.18 28.11
N ARG A 9 -17.86 14.77 28.81
CA ARG A 9 -19.03 15.41 28.23
C ARG A 9 -18.80 16.89 28.09
N THR A 10 -19.07 17.43 26.92
CA THR A 10 -19.06 18.87 26.64
C THR A 10 -20.43 19.31 26.15
N ASN A 11 -20.63 20.62 26.00
CA ASN A 11 -21.85 21.16 25.39
C ASN A 11 -22.04 20.73 23.92
N GLN A 12 -20.99 20.19 23.29
CA GLN A 12 -21.00 19.70 21.90
C GLN A 12 -21.15 18.16 21.81
N GLY A 13 -21.26 17.48 22.93
CA GLY A 13 -21.43 16.03 22.97
C GLY A 13 -20.42 15.27 23.83
N LEU A 14 -20.27 13.98 23.54
CA LEU A 14 -19.39 13.07 24.23
C LEU A 14 -18.07 12.94 23.47
N HIS A 15 -16.94 13.22 24.13
CA HIS A 15 -15.62 13.16 23.54
C HIS A 15 -14.73 12.20 24.30
N LEU A 16 -13.79 11.56 23.59
CA LEU A 16 -12.78 10.68 24.21
C LEU A 16 -11.74 11.50 24.97
N THR A 17 -11.36 11.04 26.14
CA THR A 17 -10.14 11.51 26.82
C THR A 17 -8.89 10.96 26.10
N PRO A 18 -7.66 11.43 26.40
CA PRO A 18 -6.44 10.81 25.91
C PRO A 18 -6.38 9.30 26.21
N ALA A 19 -6.76 8.89 27.42
CA ALA A 19 -6.87 7.46 27.78
C ALA A 19 -7.97 6.75 26.98
N GLY A 20 -9.10 7.44 26.71
CA GLY A 20 -10.17 6.96 25.85
C GLY A 20 -9.73 6.72 24.43
N GLN A 21 -8.90 7.60 23.85
CA GLN A 21 -8.34 7.45 22.50
C GLN A 21 -7.44 6.22 22.40
N VAL A 22 -6.60 5.98 23.40
CA VAL A 22 -5.75 4.78 23.44
C VAL A 22 -6.61 3.52 23.48
N ILE A 23 -7.60 3.45 24.40
CA ILE A 23 -8.49 2.28 24.51
C ILE A 23 -9.32 2.10 23.24
N TYR A 24 -9.81 3.17 22.62
CA TYR A 24 -10.58 3.09 21.38
C TYR A 24 -9.77 2.48 20.23
N ARG A 25 -8.51 2.89 20.07
CA ARG A 25 -7.60 2.34 19.05
C ARG A 25 -7.39 0.84 19.26
N HIS A 26 -7.09 0.42 20.49
CA HIS A 26 -6.91 -1.00 20.82
C HIS A 26 -8.22 -1.79 20.70
N ALA A 27 -9.37 -1.20 21.06
CA ALA A 27 -10.66 -1.84 20.90
C ALA A 27 -10.99 -2.10 19.41
N LYS A 28 -10.71 -1.14 18.53
CA LYS A 28 -10.83 -1.34 17.06
C LYS A 28 -9.98 -2.52 16.58
N TYR A 29 -8.72 -2.56 17.04
CA TYR A 29 -7.82 -3.68 16.69
C TYR A 29 -8.36 -5.02 17.19
N LEU A 30 -8.80 -5.13 18.44
CA LEU A 30 -9.39 -6.35 19.00
C LEU A 30 -10.67 -6.79 18.26
N PHE A 31 -11.49 -5.83 17.87
CA PHE A 31 -12.69 -6.10 17.07
C PHE A 31 -12.36 -6.64 15.68
N SER A 32 -11.38 -6.04 15.01
CA SER A 32 -10.88 -6.49 13.72
C SER A 32 -10.29 -7.90 13.84
N TYR A 33 -9.42 -8.11 14.81
CA TYR A 33 -8.81 -9.41 15.09
C TYR A 33 -9.86 -10.50 15.37
N SER A 34 -10.85 -10.21 16.22
CA SER A 34 -11.95 -11.16 16.53
C SER A 34 -12.77 -11.52 15.29
N ARG A 35 -13.10 -10.53 14.45
CA ARG A 35 -13.81 -10.78 13.17
C ARG A 35 -13.01 -11.69 12.24
N ASN A 36 -11.71 -11.43 12.12
CA ASN A 36 -10.82 -12.24 11.28
C ASN A 36 -10.72 -13.66 11.82
N ALA A 37 -10.53 -13.85 13.13
CA ALA A 37 -10.48 -15.17 13.76
C ALA A 37 -11.77 -15.97 13.55
N ILE A 38 -12.93 -15.31 13.62
CA ILE A 38 -14.24 -15.96 13.34
C ILE A 38 -14.36 -16.34 11.86
N ALA A 39 -13.87 -15.47 10.94
CA ALA A 39 -13.85 -15.75 9.51
C ALA A 39 -12.94 -16.95 9.18
N GLU A 40 -11.76 -17.00 9.78
CA GLU A 40 -10.82 -18.13 9.66
C GLU A 40 -11.42 -19.42 10.20
N ALA A 41 -12.06 -19.37 11.38
CA ALA A 41 -12.74 -20.54 11.94
C ALA A 41 -13.89 -21.04 11.07
N ARG A 42 -14.66 -20.14 10.46
CA ARG A 42 -15.72 -20.50 9.51
C ARG A 42 -15.17 -21.10 8.23
N ALA A 43 -14.09 -20.53 7.69
CA ALA A 43 -13.39 -21.07 6.51
C ALA A 43 -12.85 -22.48 6.79
N ALA A 44 -12.24 -22.69 7.96
CA ALA A 44 -11.76 -24.01 8.39
C ALA A 44 -12.87 -25.03 8.62
N ALA A 45 -14.07 -24.60 9.02
CA ALA A 45 -15.24 -25.46 9.24
C ALA A 45 -15.97 -25.85 7.94
N SER A 46 -15.79 -25.08 6.85
CA SER A 46 -16.38 -25.36 5.54
C SER A 46 -15.51 -26.36 4.77
N LEU A 47 -15.71 -27.64 5.03
CA LEU A 47 -14.89 -28.77 4.57
C LEU A 47 -14.84 -29.05 3.05
N SER A 48 -15.31 -28.16 2.18
CA SER A 48 -15.32 -28.43 0.72
C SER A 48 -14.86 -27.27 -0.18
N GLU A 49 -14.63 -26.06 0.32
CA GLU A 49 -14.25 -24.91 -0.51
C GLU A 49 -12.92 -24.35 -0.05
N LYS A 50 -11.91 -24.43 -0.90
CA LYS A 50 -10.61 -23.80 -0.67
C LYS A 50 -10.75 -22.28 -0.87
N THR A 51 -10.09 -21.49 -0.03
CA THR A 51 -10.20 -20.04 -0.09
C THR A 51 -8.80 -19.42 -0.10
N PHE A 52 -8.54 -18.55 -1.07
CA PHE A 52 -7.38 -17.66 -1.02
C PHE A 52 -7.74 -16.37 -0.31
N CYS A 53 -6.96 -15.99 0.69
CA CYS A 53 -7.07 -14.74 1.43
C CYS A 53 -6.14 -13.69 0.81
N ILE A 54 -6.73 -12.59 0.32
CA ILE A 54 -5.99 -11.50 -0.32
C ILE A 54 -6.04 -10.28 0.58
N GLY A 55 -4.90 -9.81 1.05
CA GLY A 55 -4.82 -8.56 1.79
C GLY A 55 -5.05 -7.38 0.88
N SER A 56 -5.80 -6.39 1.36
CA SER A 56 -6.07 -5.15 0.65
C SER A 56 -6.13 -3.96 1.59
N SER A 57 -5.55 -2.86 1.15
CA SER A 57 -5.60 -1.56 1.82
C SER A 57 -5.80 -0.44 0.80
N LEU A 58 -5.82 0.80 1.26
CA LEU A 58 -5.95 1.96 0.38
C LEU A 58 -4.74 2.12 -0.55
N LEU A 59 -3.52 1.90 -0.02
CA LEU A 59 -2.28 2.01 -0.79
C LEU A 59 -1.90 0.69 -1.49
N ASN A 60 -2.49 -0.43 -1.08
CA ASN A 60 -2.23 -1.76 -1.66
C ASN A 60 -3.56 -2.40 -2.11
N PRO A 61 -4.22 -1.82 -3.13
CA PRO A 61 -5.52 -2.31 -3.59
C PRO A 61 -5.39 -3.67 -4.28
N CYS A 62 -6.28 -4.61 -3.97
CA CYS A 62 -6.26 -5.96 -4.56
C CYS A 62 -6.81 -6.03 -6.00
N LYS A 63 -7.19 -4.91 -6.63
CA LYS A 63 -7.76 -4.90 -7.97
C LYS A 63 -6.87 -5.61 -9.01
N PRO A 64 -5.53 -5.40 -9.10
CA PRO A 64 -4.69 -6.11 -10.05
C PRO A 64 -4.71 -7.63 -9.85
N PHE A 65 -4.86 -8.11 -8.60
CA PHE A 65 -5.05 -9.53 -8.31
C PHE A 65 -6.38 -10.05 -8.87
N MET A 66 -7.45 -9.29 -8.69
CA MET A 66 -8.77 -9.67 -9.24
C MET A 66 -8.75 -9.77 -10.76
N ASP A 67 -8.12 -8.79 -11.43
CA ASP A 67 -7.97 -8.79 -12.88
C ASP A 67 -7.13 -10.01 -13.37
N LEU A 68 -6.15 -10.44 -12.59
CA LEU A 68 -5.38 -11.66 -12.85
C LEU A 68 -6.19 -12.92 -12.57
N TRP A 69 -6.90 -12.97 -11.45
CA TRP A 69 -7.74 -14.10 -11.06
C TRP A 69 -8.72 -14.50 -12.16
N TYR A 70 -9.40 -13.54 -12.76
CA TYR A 70 -10.32 -13.81 -13.87
C TYR A 70 -9.66 -14.44 -15.11
N LYS A 71 -8.35 -14.37 -15.23
CA LYS A 71 -7.59 -15.01 -16.33
C LYS A 71 -7.17 -16.45 -15.99
N VAL A 72 -7.04 -16.80 -14.70
CA VAL A 72 -6.49 -18.08 -14.26
C VAL A 72 -7.46 -18.96 -13.47
N ASN A 73 -8.61 -18.44 -13.05
CA ASN A 73 -9.57 -19.11 -12.15
C ASN A 73 -10.09 -20.45 -12.66
N ALA A 74 -10.11 -20.65 -13.98
CA ALA A 74 -10.47 -21.93 -14.58
C ALA A 74 -9.56 -23.11 -14.14
N SER A 75 -8.32 -22.79 -13.72
CA SER A 75 -7.36 -23.75 -13.17
C SER A 75 -7.59 -24.04 -11.68
N PHE A 76 -8.51 -23.34 -11.03
CA PHE A 76 -8.78 -23.41 -9.59
C PHE A 76 -10.27 -23.68 -9.30
N PRO A 77 -10.84 -24.81 -9.80
CA PRO A 77 -12.21 -25.15 -9.53
C PRO A 77 -12.42 -25.37 -8.03
N GLY A 78 -13.48 -24.78 -7.46
CA GLY A 78 -13.79 -24.87 -6.03
C GLY A 78 -13.00 -23.91 -5.12
N TYR A 79 -12.15 -23.05 -5.68
CA TYR A 79 -11.51 -21.99 -4.90
C TYR A 79 -12.39 -20.74 -4.86
N ARG A 80 -12.41 -20.10 -3.69
CA ARG A 80 -13.00 -18.78 -3.48
C ARG A 80 -11.92 -17.77 -3.12
N LEU A 81 -12.24 -16.49 -3.30
CA LEU A 81 -11.40 -15.39 -2.84
C LEU A 81 -12.03 -14.71 -1.64
N HIS A 82 -11.23 -14.41 -0.65
CA HIS A 82 -11.63 -13.62 0.51
C HIS A 82 -10.70 -12.41 0.65
N ILE A 83 -11.26 -11.21 0.56
CA ILE A 83 -10.49 -9.98 0.73
C ILE A 83 -10.42 -9.64 2.21
N VAL A 84 -9.21 -9.54 2.73
CA VAL A 84 -8.92 -9.22 4.13
C VAL A 84 -8.37 -7.79 4.19
N PRO A 85 -9.12 -6.83 4.76
CA PRO A 85 -8.64 -5.46 4.87
C PRO A 85 -7.53 -5.35 5.91
N PHE A 86 -6.57 -4.46 5.66
CA PHE A 86 -5.58 -4.02 6.63
C PHE A 86 -5.39 -2.49 6.54
N GLU A 87 -4.82 -1.88 7.58
CA GLU A 87 -4.58 -0.44 7.62
C GLU A 87 -3.18 -0.15 7.06
N ASP A 88 -3.08 0.89 6.22
CA ASP A 88 -1.80 1.46 5.77
C ASP A 88 -1.22 2.27 6.95
N ASP A 89 -0.37 1.63 7.72
CA ASP A 89 0.39 2.20 8.82
C ASP A 89 1.88 1.96 8.52
N HIS A 90 2.64 3.04 8.41
CA HIS A 90 4.08 2.96 8.09
C HIS A 90 4.90 2.10 9.09
N GLN A 91 4.40 1.87 10.30
CA GLN A 91 5.01 0.96 11.27
C GLN A 91 4.48 -0.48 11.12
N GLY A 92 3.24 -0.63 10.64
CA GLY A 92 2.54 -1.91 10.53
C GLY A 92 2.82 -2.68 9.27
N ILE A 93 3.16 -2.03 8.15
CA ILE A 93 3.28 -2.70 6.84
C ILE A 93 4.27 -3.89 6.86
N LEU A 94 5.39 -3.78 7.53
CA LEU A 94 6.34 -4.89 7.68
C LEU A 94 5.77 -6.05 8.49
N THR A 95 4.89 -5.76 9.45
CA THR A 95 4.16 -6.77 10.22
C THR A 95 3.13 -7.48 9.35
N GLU A 96 2.41 -6.72 8.53
CA GLU A 96 1.44 -7.29 7.58
C GLU A 96 2.13 -8.18 6.55
N ILE A 97 3.27 -7.76 5.98
CA ILE A 97 4.07 -8.58 5.06
C ILE A 97 4.60 -9.84 5.76
N SER A 98 5.05 -9.74 7.01
CA SER A 98 5.50 -10.89 7.80
C SER A 98 4.36 -11.85 8.18
N SER A 99 3.10 -11.44 7.98
CA SER A 99 1.92 -12.27 8.22
C SER A 99 1.46 -13.07 6.99
N LEU A 100 2.15 -12.92 5.85
CA LEU A 100 1.93 -13.72 4.66
C LEU A 100 2.11 -15.23 4.97
N GLY A 101 1.20 -16.05 4.46
CA GLY A 101 1.09 -17.46 4.79
C GLY A 101 0.37 -17.76 6.13
N LYS A 102 -0.10 -16.74 6.85
CA LYS A 102 -0.89 -16.87 8.10
C LYS A 102 -2.20 -16.09 8.03
N LYS A 103 -2.12 -14.79 7.79
CA LYS A 103 -3.27 -13.88 7.69
C LYS A 103 -3.73 -13.70 6.25
N PHE A 104 -2.80 -13.68 5.33
CA PHE A 104 -3.04 -13.56 3.89
C PHE A 104 -2.22 -14.61 3.14
N ASP A 105 -2.75 -15.10 2.03
CA ASP A 105 -1.99 -15.88 1.06
C ASP A 105 -1.23 -14.95 0.13
N PHE A 106 -1.85 -13.82 -0.23
CA PHE A 106 -1.33 -12.85 -1.19
C PHE A 106 -1.57 -11.41 -0.75
N LEU A 107 -0.62 -10.55 -1.08
CA LEU A 107 -0.77 -9.10 -1.14
C LEU A 107 -0.40 -8.61 -2.56
N ILE A 108 -1.01 -7.53 -3.00
CA ILE A 108 -0.54 -6.78 -4.16
C ILE A 108 0.15 -5.53 -3.68
N GLY A 109 1.33 -5.27 -4.18
CA GLY A 109 2.08 -4.08 -3.83
C GLY A 109 3.14 -3.73 -4.85
N VAL A 110 3.63 -2.50 -4.77
CA VAL A 110 4.88 -2.10 -5.43
C VAL A 110 6.04 -2.57 -4.57
N CYS A 111 7.03 -3.21 -5.17
CA CYS A 111 8.10 -3.79 -4.39
C CYS A 111 9.44 -3.79 -5.12
N ASP A 112 10.28 -2.86 -4.75
CA ASP A 112 11.73 -2.91 -4.89
C ASP A 112 12.42 -2.64 -3.53
N SER A 113 11.65 -2.70 -2.43
CA SER A 113 12.13 -2.55 -1.06
C SER A 113 12.91 -3.79 -0.61
N ALA A 114 14.17 -3.60 -0.24
CA ALA A 114 15.01 -4.67 0.32
C ALA A 114 14.41 -5.23 1.61
N LEU A 115 13.82 -4.37 2.46
CA LEU A 115 13.18 -4.77 3.71
C LEU A 115 11.95 -5.67 3.49
N TRP A 116 11.21 -5.45 2.40
CA TRP A 116 10.07 -6.30 2.04
C TRP A 116 10.55 -7.63 1.47
N LEU A 117 11.49 -7.58 0.52
CA LEU A 117 12.04 -8.77 -0.15
C LEU A 117 12.78 -9.71 0.81
N ASP A 118 13.27 -9.21 1.93
CA ASP A 118 13.81 -10.04 3.01
C ASP A 118 12.72 -10.88 3.71
N ARG A 119 11.47 -10.42 3.73
CA ARG A 119 10.35 -11.01 4.46
C ARG A 119 9.39 -11.84 3.61
N CYS A 120 9.34 -11.60 2.32
CA CYS A 120 8.41 -12.28 1.41
C CYS A 120 9.06 -12.62 0.06
N ASN A 121 8.37 -13.45 -0.71
CA ASN A 121 8.65 -13.62 -2.13
C ASN A 121 7.85 -12.61 -2.94
N PHE A 122 8.32 -12.31 -4.14
CA PHE A 122 7.68 -11.36 -5.04
C PHE A 122 7.59 -11.94 -6.46
N LEU A 123 6.40 -11.93 -7.04
CA LEU A 123 6.16 -12.23 -8.45
C LEU A 123 5.76 -10.96 -9.18
N PRO A 124 6.62 -10.36 -10.03
CA PRO A 124 6.28 -9.16 -10.76
C PRO A 124 5.15 -9.42 -11.77
N LEU A 125 4.21 -8.48 -11.86
CA LEU A 125 3.10 -8.47 -12.81
C LEU A 125 3.23 -7.35 -13.86
N GLY A 126 3.98 -6.30 -13.54
CA GLY A 126 4.18 -5.13 -14.38
C GLY A 126 4.91 -4.03 -13.64
N THR A 127 4.81 -2.81 -14.14
CA THR A 127 5.41 -1.62 -13.54
C THR A 127 4.39 -0.49 -13.46
N TYR A 128 4.56 0.39 -12.47
CA TYR A 128 3.89 1.68 -12.38
C TYR A 128 4.90 2.80 -12.61
N GLN A 129 4.44 3.92 -13.15
CA GLN A 129 5.26 5.11 -13.29
C GLN A 129 5.24 5.92 -12.01
N HIS A 130 6.41 6.47 -11.63
CA HIS A 130 6.45 7.49 -10.60
C HIS A 130 5.87 8.80 -11.13
N CYS A 131 5.09 9.44 -10.28
CA CYS A 131 4.35 10.67 -10.53
C CYS A 131 4.64 11.69 -9.44
N ILE A 132 4.12 12.87 -9.57
CA ILE A 132 4.09 13.90 -8.52
C ILE A 132 2.63 14.17 -8.12
N SER A 133 2.37 14.04 -6.82
CA SER A 133 1.11 14.49 -6.22
C SER A 133 1.29 15.86 -5.55
N MET A 134 0.23 16.66 -5.59
CA MET A 134 0.19 18.00 -5.02
C MET A 134 -1.24 18.40 -4.67
N SER A 135 -1.42 19.41 -3.84
CA SER A 135 -2.72 20.02 -3.59
C SER A 135 -3.36 20.49 -4.90
N ARG A 136 -4.68 20.35 -5.00
CA ARG A 136 -5.46 20.88 -6.14
C ARG A 136 -5.32 22.39 -6.33
N GLU A 137 -4.93 23.10 -5.27
CA GLU A 137 -4.70 24.55 -5.29
C GLU A 137 -3.28 24.95 -5.69
N HIS A 138 -2.38 23.96 -5.86
CA HIS A 138 -1.00 24.21 -6.22
C HIS A 138 -0.89 24.79 -7.65
N ARG A 139 0.07 25.71 -7.87
CA ARG A 139 0.28 26.40 -9.17
C ARG A 139 0.47 25.44 -10.36
N LEU A 140 1.01 24.24 -10.12
CA LEU A 140 1.25 23.23 -11.14
C LEU A 140 0.05 22.30 -11.37
N ALA A 141 -0.99 22.33 -10.54
CA ALA A 141 -2.10 21.36 -10.57
C ALA A 141 -2.90 21.38 -11.88
N SER A 142 -2.89 22.50 -12.61
CA SER A 142 -3.57 22.64 -13.92
C SER A 142 -2.82 22.05 -15.10
N LYS A 143 -1.55 21.63 -14.92
CA LYS A 143 -0.76 20.99 -15.97
C LYS A 143 -1.27 19.58 -16.23
N LYS A 144 -0.96 19.05 -17.41
CA LYS A 144 -1.25 17.64 -17.77
C LYS A 144 -0.07 16.72 -17.51
N ARG A 145 1.14 17.27 -17.54
CA ARG A 145 2.43 16.59 -17.33
C ARG A 145 3.44 17.61 -16.84
N LEU A 146 4.37 17.17 -16.01
CA LEU A 146 5.44 17.98 -15.46
C LEU A 146 6.77 17.67 -16.15
N ARG A 147 7.59 18.70 -16.31
CA ARG A 147 9.03 18.57 -16.62
C ARG A 147 9.81 18.80 -15.33
N ILE A 148 11.06 18.38 -15.30
CA ILE A 148 11.92 18.57 -14.13
C ILE A 148 12.09 20.06 -13.78
N GLU A 149 12.14 20.93 -14.80
CA GLU A 149 12.26 22.39 -14.61
C GLU A 149 11.02 23.02 -13.96
N ASP A 150 9.85 22.39 -14.10
CA ASP A 150 8.62 22.86 -13.44
C ASP A 150 8.71 22.76 -11.92
N LEU A 151 9.58 21.86 -11.42
CA LEU A 151 9.79 21.60 -10.00
C LEU A 151 10.79 22.58 -9.35
N TYR A 152 11.41 23.48 -10.12
CA TYR A 152 12.36 24.46 -9.59
C TYR A 152 11.69 25.41 -8.59
N GLY A 153 12.32 25.57 -7.44
CA GLY A 153 11.79 26.35 -6.31
C GLY A 153 10.83 25.57 -5.41
N GLU A 154 10.51 24.31 -5.76
CA GLU A 154 9.59 23.49 -4.97
C GLU A 154 10.33 22.61 -3.94
N THR A 155 9.58 22.20 -2.91
CA THR A 155 10.01 21.17 -1.97
C THR A 155 9.30 19.85 -2.33
N LEU A 156 10.09 18.81 -2.54
CA LEU A 156 9.64 17.49 -2.97
C LEU A 156 9.78 16.50 -1.81
N MET A 157 8.64 16.06 -1.28
CA MET A 157 8.57 15.02 -0.26
C MET A 157 8.80 13.66 -0.92
N MET A 158 9.69 12.84 -0.36
CA MET A 158 9.93 11.48 -0.83
C MET A 158 10.47 10.60 0.30
N VAL A 159 10.28 9.29 0.20
CA VAL A 159 10.78 8.33 1.18
C VAL A 159 12.30 8.46 1.37
N LYS A 160 12.76 8.10 2.55
CA LYS A 160 14.19 8.11 2.87
C LYS A 160 14.98 7.20 1.95
N GLN A 161 16.23 7.58 1.71
CA GLN A 161 17.17 6.81 0.90
C GLN A 161 17.55 5.48 1.57
N GLY A 162 17.83 4.45 0.74
CA GLY A 162 18.57 3.25 1.15
C GLY A 162 17.75 1.96 1.19
N ASP A 163 16.48 1.98 0.75
CA ASP A 163 15.63 0.77 0.73
C ASP A 163 15.08 0.42 -0.67
N SER A 164 14.91 1.41 -1.52
CA SER A 164 14.37 1.26 -2.88
C SER A 164 15.35 1.84 -3.90
N ASP A 165 15.88 0.98 -4.76
CA ASP A 165 16.82 1.39 -5.81
C ASP A 165 16.17 2.41 -6.77
N THR A 166 14.88 2.23 -7.07
CA THR A 166 14.15 3.13 -7.98
C THR A 166 13.96 4.52 -7.37
N VAL A 167 13.59 4.59 -6.09
CA VAL A 167 13.44 5.89 -5.39
C VAL A 167 14.80 6.56 -5.21
N ASP A 168 15.85 5.80 -4.93
CA ASP A 168 17.21 6.32 -4.81
C ASP A 168 17.72 6.86 -6.16
N ALA A 169 17.36 6.23 -7.28
CA ALA A 169 17.66 6.73 -8.62
C ALA A 169 16.94 8.07 -8.91
N ILE A 170 15.64 8.19 -8.54
CA ILE A 170 14.91 9.47 -8.64
C ILE A 170 15.57 10.54 -7.79
N ARG A 171 15.96 10.22 -6.55
CA ARG A 171 16.67 11.16 -5.66
C ARG A 171 17.98 11.62 -6.27
N ALA A 172 18.76 10.70 -6.84
CA ALA A 172 20.03 11.03 -7.53
C ALA A 172 19.81 11.91 -8.77
N GLU A 173 18.69 11.74 -9.49
CA GLU A 173 18.30 12.62 -10.58
C GLU A 173 17.97 14.03 -10.07
N ILE A 174 17.12 14.14 -9.06
CA ILE A 174 16.71 15.42 -8.47
C ILE A 174 17.91 16.20 -7.92
N LEU A 175 18.88 15.52 -7.31
CA LEU A 175 20.08 16.16 -6.76
C LEU A 175 20.98 16.83 -7.83
N LYS A 176 20.80 16.53 -9.11
CA LYS A 176 21.45 17.27 -10.21
C LYS A 176 20.81 18.66 -10.42
N HIS A 177 19.67 18.92 -9.80
CA HIS A 177 18.89 20.15 -9.92
C HIS A 177 18.83 20.87 -8.55
N PRO A 178 19.83 21.67 -8.16
CA PRO A 178 19.93 22.27 -6.83
C PRO A 178 18.80 23.26 -6.51
N GLN A 179 17.96 23.60 -7.49
CA GLN A 179 16.77 24.43 -7.33
C GLN A 179 15.58 23.66 -6.74
N ILE A 180 15.67 22.31 -6.64
CA ILE A 180 14.63 21.47 -6.05
C ILE A 180 15.07 21.08 -4.64
N HIS A 181 14.21 21.31 -3.65
CA HIS A 181 14.49 20.91 -2.28
C HIS A 181 13.89 19.54 -2.01
N ILE A 182 14.65 18.66 -1.33
CA ILE A 182 14.13 17.34 -0.92
C ILE A 182 13.78 17.40 0.56
N ALA A 183 12.55 16.98 0.90
CA ALA A 183 12.11 16.73 2.26
C ALA A 183 11.90 15.23 2.47
N ASP A 184 12.57 14.64 3.45
CA ASP A 184 12.41 13.23 3.76
C ASP A 184 11.04 12.96 4.40
N ALA A 185 10.27 12.07 3.79
CA ALA A 185 9.08 11.46 4.35
C ALA A 185 9.46 10.17 5.13
N PRO A 186 8.52 9.57 5.88
CA PRO A 186 8.70 8.22 6.44
C PRO A 186 9.12 7.21 5.37
N GLN A 187 9.77 6.12 5.80
CA GLN A 187 10.28 5.09 4.89
C GLN A 187 9.18 4.39 4.08
N PHE A 188 8.00 4.26 4.65
CA PHE A 188 6.82 3.75 3.97
C PHE A 188 5.70 4.78 4.09
N TYR A 189 4.97 4.99 3.01
CA TYR A 189 3.86 5.92 3.01
C TYR A 189 2.65 5.33 3.73
N ASP A 190 1.96 6.22 4.41
CA ASP A 190 0.62 6.03 4.95
C ASP A 190 -0.26 7.21 4.53
N ILE A 191 -1.53 7.20 4.91
CA ILE A 191 -2.45 8.28 4.55
C ILE A 191 -2.05 9.63 5.17
N GLU A 192 -1.30 9.64 6.28
CA GLU A 192 -0.83 10.87 6.92
C GLU A 192 0.20 11.61 6.06
N VAL A 193 1.02 10.89 5.29
CA VAL A 193 1.94 11.53 4.33
C VAL A 193 1.17 12.28 3.24
N PHE A 194 0.03 11.75 2.79
CA PHE A 194 -0.85 12.43 1.83
C PHE A 194 -1.51 13.68 2.45
N ASN A 195 -1.97 13.58 3.71
CA ASN A 195 -2.48 14.74 4.46
C ASN A 195 -1.41 15.83 4.60
N GLN A 196 -0.18 15.46 4.94
CA GLN A 196 0.95 16.40 5.05
C GLN A 196 1.27 17.07 3.71
N CYS A 197 1.23 16.34 2.60
CA CYS A 197 1.42 16.90 1.27
C CYS A 197 0.38 17.97 0.95
N GLU A 198 -0.88 17.72 1.28
CA GLU A 198 -1.98 18.68 1.06
C GLU A 198 -1.79 19.93 1.93
N GLN A 199 -1.52 19.77 3.22
CA GLN A 199 -1.42 20.86 4.19
C GLN A 199 -0.17 21.72 4.03
N SER A 200 0.96 21.11 3.65
CA SER A 200 2.24 21.81 3.53
C SER A 200 2.44 22.53 2.20
N GLN A 201 1.57 22.32 1.23
CA GLN A 201 1.73 22.77 -0.16
C GLN A 201 3.00 22.24 -0.85
N ASN A 202 3.66 21.25 -0.25
CA ASN A 202 4.80 20.56 -0.87
C ASN A 202 4.33 19.62 -1.98
N LEU A 203 5.22 19.33 -2.89
CA LEU A 203 5.05 18.24 -3.85
C LEU A 203 5.42 16.90 -3.20
N MET A 204 4.86 15.80 -3.67
CA MET A 204 5.17 14.46 -3.16
C MET A 204 5.47 13.52 -4.32
N VAL A 205 6.61 12.81 -4.26
CA VAL A 205 6.86 11.68 -5.17
C VAL A 205 5.90 10.56 -4.84
N THR A 206 5.15 10.12 -5.82
CA THR A 206 4.09 9.11 -5.69
C THR A 206 4.12 8.17 -6.90
N ILE A 207 3.14 7.32 -7.06
CA ILE A 207 2.98 6.41 -8.18
C ILE A 207 1.58 6.54 -8.80
N GLU A 208 1.44 6.22 -10.06
CA GLU A 208 0.20 6.41 -10.81
C GLU A 208 -1.03 5.69 -10.22
N CYS A 209 -0.83 4.54 -9.55
CA CYS A 209 -1.95 3.81 -8.94
C CYS A 209 -2.51 4.49 -7.68
N TRP A 210 -1.81 5.46 -7.11
CA TRP A 210 -2.27 6.22 -5.94
C TRP A 210 -2.96 7.55 -6.28
N LYS A 211 -3.23 7.82 -7.55
CA LYS A 211 -3.83 9.06 -8.02
C LYS A 211 -5.16 9.42 -7.36
N ASP A 212 -5.92 8.42 -6.90
CA ASP A 212 -7.24 8.59 -6.30
C ASP A 212 -7.26 8.34 -4.79
N VAL A 213 -6.09 8.22 -4.14
CA VAL A 213 -5.97 7.93 -2.71
C VAL A 213 -6.44 9.10 -1.86
N HIS A 214 -6.13 10.33 -2.25
CA HIS A 214 -6.51 11.51 -1.47
C HIS A 214 -7.32 12.51 -2.33
N PRO A 215 -8.56 12.87 -1.92
CA PRO A 215 -9.47 13.65 -2.77
C PRO A 215 -9.04 15.10 -3.01
N ALA A 216 -8.22 15.67 -2.12
CA ALA A 216 -7.71 17.04 -2.26
C ALA A 216 -6.39 17.11 -3.04
N LEU A 217 -5.82 15.99 -3.45
CA LEU A 217 -4.61 15.96 -4.27
C LEU A 217 -4.93 15.72 -5.75
N VAL A 218 -4.02 16.16 -6.60
CA VAL A 218 -3.92 15.79 -8.01
C VAL A 218 -2.57 15.14 -8.24
N THR A 219 -2.55 14.06 -9.03
CA THR A 219 -1.35 13.32 -9.38
C THR A 219 -1.06 13.50 -10.86
N LEU A 220 0.14 13.99 -11.17
CA LEU A 220 0.57 14.28 -12.55
C LEU A 220 1.79 13.45 -12.92
N PRO A 221 1.84 12.92 -14.15
CA PRO A 221 3.04 12.28 -14.68
C PRO A 221 4.18 13.30 -14.84
N VAL A 222 5.41 12.83 -14.74
CA VAL A 222 6.63 13.61 -14.92
C VAL A 222 7.44 13.04 -16.09
N ASP A 223 8.20 13.89 -16.77
CA ASP A 223 9.11 13.48 -17.85
C ASP A 223 10.40 12.91 -17.27
N TRP A 224 10.30 11.76 -16.61
CA TRP A 224 11.40 10.92 -16.18
C TRP A 224 11.06 9.44 -16.43
N ASP A 225 12.06 8.57 -16.44
CA ASP A 225 11.87 7.14 -16.70
C ASP A 225 12.36 6.31 -15.50
N HIS A 226 11.53 6.28 -14.47
CA HIS A 226 11.79 5.53 -13.24
C HIS A 226 10.57 4.66 -12.89
N PRO A 227 10.30 3.58 -13.65
CA PRO A 227 9.22 2.66 -13.33
C PRO A 227 9.55 1.83 -12.09
N ILE A 228 8.54 1.58 -11.26
CA ILE A 228 8.64 0.70 -10.10
C ILE A 228 7.87 -0.60 -10.36
N PRO A 229 8.43 -1.78 -10.09
CA PRO A 229 7.70 -3.02 -10.26
C PRO A 229 6.56 -3.15 -9.27
N TYR A 230 5.40 -3.67 -9.75
CA TYR A 230 4.32 -4.13 -8.88
C TYR A 230 4.04 -5.61 -9.14
N GLY A 231 3.50 -6.29 -8.14
CA GLY A 231 3.23 -7.72 -8.29
C GLY A 231 2.60 -8.34 -7.06
N ILE A 232 2.67 -9.66 -7.03
CA ILE A 232 2.16 -10.49 -5.94
C ILE A 232 3.27 -10.72 -4.91
N LEU A 233 2.99 -10.36 -3.67
CA LEU A 233 3.78 -10.71 -2.50
C LEU A 233 3.16 -11.95 -1.85
N TYR A 234 3.97 -12.92 -1.48
CA TYR A 234 3.55 -14.17 -0.85
C TYR A 234 4.63 -14.70 0.11
N ALA A 235 4.28 -15.63 0.98
CA ALA A 235 5.16 -16.13 2.02
C ALA A 235 6.50 -16.66 1.49
N LYS A 236 7.57 -16.57 2.28
CA LYS A 236 8.88 -17.17 1.93
C LYS A 236 8.78 -18.68 1.73
N GLU A 237 8.00 -19.33 2.56
CA GLU A 237 7.69 -20.76 2.49
C GLU A 237 6.18 -20.92 2.21
N PRO A 238 5.75 -20.81 0.94
CA PRO A 238 4.35 -20.91 0.58
C PRO A 238 3.86 -22.35 0.69
N ASP A 239 2.60 -22.54 1.00
CA ASP A 239 1.96 -23.84 0.94
C ASP A 239 1.79 -24.35 -0.51
N ALA A 240 1.29 -25.57 -0.67
CA ALA A 240 1.14 -26.21 -1.98
C ALA A 240 0.11 -25.47 -2.87
N ASP A 241 -0.94 -24.91 -2.29
CA ASP A 241 -1.99 -24.22 -3.04
C ASP A 241 -1.50 -22.87 -3.56
N VAL A 242 -0.79 -22.10 -2.71
CA VAL A 242 -0.12 -20.86 -3.09
C VAL A 242 0.95 -21.11 -4.15
N THR A 243 1.78 -22.15 -3.96
CA THR A 243 2.81 -22.54 -4.93
C THR A 243 2.18 -22.84 -6.29
N HIS A 244 1.12 -23.66 -6.32
CA HIS A 244 0.41 -23.98 -7.54
C HIS A 244 -0.18 -22.74 -8.24
N PHE A 245 -0.73 -21.79 -7.45
CA PHE A 245 -1.23 -20.55 -7.99
C PHE A 245 -0.13 -19.72 -8.66
N ILE A 246 0.98 -19.51 -7.97
CA ILE A 246 2.14 -18.75 -8.49
C ILE A 246 2.70 -19.38 -9.77
N GLU A 247 2.84 -20.71 -9.83
CA GLU A 247 3.29 -21.41 -11.04
C GLU A 247 2.32 -21.25 -12.20
N THR A 248 1.01 -21.30 -11.92
CA THR A 248 -0.03 -21.12 -12.94
C THR A 248 0.03 -19.70 -13.52
N VAL A 249 0.23 -18.70 -12.66
CA VAL A 249 0.38 -17.29 -13.10
C VAL A 249 1.63 -17.12 -13.95
N LYS A 250 2.79 -17.68 -13.55
CA LYS A 250 4.04 -17.64 -14.34
C LYS A 250 3.83 -18.21 -15.74
N LYS A 251 3.21 -19.39 -15.84
CA LYS A 251 2.91 -20.03 -17.14
C LYS A 251 1.95 -19.18 -18.00
N ALA A 252 1.00 -18.48 -17.37
CA ALA A 252 0.09 -17.60 -18.09
C ALA A 252 0.80 -16.34 -18.61
N GLN A 253 1.78 -15.81 -17.88
CA GLN A 253 2.61 -14.68 -18.33
C GLN A 253 3.49 -15.08 -19.54
N GLU A 254 4.13 -16.24 -19.49
CA GLU A 254 4.98 -16.75 -20.57
C GLU A 254 4.25 -16.96 -21.90
N LYS A 255 2.94 -17.27 -21.86
CA LYS A 255 2.10 -17.45 -23.04
C LYS A 255 1.65 -16.13 -23.70
N ASN A 256 1.77 -15.02 -22.99
CA ASN A 256 1.33 -13.69 -23.44
C ASN A 256 2.51 -12.78 -23.86
N MET A 257 3.75 -13.26 -23.75
CA MET A 257 4.96 -12.67 -24.31
C MET A 257 5.28 -13.29 -25.67
#